data_03960b4ba9b7dcb9fc3803dd280b3f6b
#
_entry.id   03960b4ba9b7dcb9fc3803dd280b3f6b
#
_cell.length_a   1.000
_cell.length_b   1.000
_cell.length_c   1.000
_cell.angle_alpha   90.00
_cell.angle_beta   90.00
_cell.angle_gamma   90.00
#
_symmetry.space_group_name_H-M   'P 1'
#
loop_
_entity.id
_entity.type
_entity.pdbx_description
1 polymer ?
#
loop_
_entity_poly.entity_id
_entity_poly.type
_entity_poly.pdbx_seq_one_letter_code
_entity_poly.pdbx_strand_id
1 'polypeptide(L)'
;MKKIVLSLVVVATTLAFGQKKEIRSAFKAVESGDLATATAKIQEAENLLSGRTELLEPSVLEEYYYTKGFALLKNGKIAEGAKYLSLISDLGKSKIYTGKDSNKNRVYFVGKASADKSGIDNLKEDSYSPALLANLGAQLNPTIQAVNKEAMDAYNSKNYKVAAPKFAEIYYLLKAAGQDNKIYLYYSAVAYAQGKDNLNAIEAYKNLVDIGYTGVETKYLAKNKKTGQVENIDKASWELLKKASNGDFEDFRMETSKSVEGELYETLVALAVESEKYEYAINYAEKGLEKFPSSNRLM
;
A
#
# COMPACT_ATOMS: atom_id res chain seq x y z
N MET A 1 -27.30 39.67 17.84
CA MET A 1 -27.11 38.47 17.00
C MET A 1 -25.95 38.53 15.98
N LYS A 2 -25.50 39.72 15.53
CA LYS A 2 -24.35 39.83 14.57
C LYS A 2 -22.97 39.49 15.12
N LYS A 3 -22.73 39.57 16.44
CA LYS A 3 -21.41 39.32 17.06
C LYS A 3 -21.10 37.82 17.25
N ILE A 4 -22.09 36.93 17.34
CA ILE A 4 -21.90 35.48 17.53
C ILE A 4 -21.51 34.80 16.19
N VAL A 5 -21.99 35.29 15.05
CA VAL A 5 -21.67 34.77 13.73
C VAL A 5 -20.20 35.06 13.34
N LEU A 6 -19.67 36.22 13.78
CA LEU A 6 -18.30 36.61 13.49
C LEU A 6 -17.28 35.74 14.28
N SER A 7 -17.62 35.34 15.50
CA SER A 7 -16.76 34.46 16.32
C SER A 7 -16.67 33.03 15.77
N LEU A 8 -17.74 32.50 15.18
CA LEU A 8 -17.75 31.16 14.57
C LEU A 8 -16.92 31.10 13.29
N VAL A 9 -16.94 32.15 12.47
CA VAL A 9 -16.12 32.23 11.24
C VAL A 9 -14.63 32.37 11.57
N VAL A 10 -14.26 33.10 12.61
CA VAL A 10 -12.88 33.25 13.06
C VAL A 10 -12.33 31.94 13.63
N VAL A 11 -13.14 31.18 14.36
CA VAL A 11 -12.73 29.87 14.90
C VAL A 11 -12.46 28.85 13.76
N ALA A 12 -13.31 28.82 12.71
CA ALA A 12 -13.10 27.89 11.61
C ALA A 12 -11.81 28.17 10.78
N THR A 13 -11.49 29.46 10.59
CA THR A 13 -10.25 29.83 9.88
C THR A 13 -8.98 29.60 10.73
N THR A 14 -9.03 29.81 12.02
CA THR A 14 -7.88 29.55 12.92
C THR A 14 -7.57 28.06 13.06
N LEU A 15 -8.58 27.18 13.01
CA LEU A 15 -8.38 25.73 13.02
C LEU A 15 -7.61 25.24 11.78
N ALA A 16 -7.96 25.69 10.58
CA ALA A 16 -7.30 25.29 9.35
C ALA A 16 -5.82 25.72 9.27
N PHE A 17 -5.44 26.83 9.89
CA PHE A 17 -4.05 27.27 9.97
C PHE A 17 -3.25 26.52 11.05
N GLY A 18 -3.87 26.17 12.17
CA GLY A 18 -3.23 25.45 13.27
C GLY A 18 -2.73 24.07 12.83
N GLN A 19 -3.55 23.30 12.15
CA GLN A 19 -3.22 21.94 11.65
C GLN A 19 -1.97 21.95 10.75
N LYS A 20 -1.94 22.83 9.77
CA LYS A 20 -0.80 22.96 8.84
C LYS A 20 0.49 23.33 9.57
N LYS A 21 0.40 24.23 10.54
CA LYS A 21 1.57 24.66 11.34
C LYS A 21 2.14 23.47 12.11
N GLU A 22 1.28 22.71 12.78
CA GLU A 22 1.74 21.57 13.59
C GLU A 22 2.30 20.45 12.71
N ILE A 23 1.70 20.14 11.54
CA ILE A 23 2.24 19.17 10.59
C ILE A 23 3.63 19.60 10.08
N ARG A 24 3.80 20.85 9.67
CA ARG A 24 5.10 21.36 9.24
C ARG A 24 6.17 21.38 10.34
N SER A 25 5.76 21.65 11.57
CA SER A 25 6.66 21.56 12.73
C SER A 25 7.08 20.11 12.99
N ALA A 26 6.15 19.19 12.89
CA ALA A 26 6.40 17.75 13.00
C ALA A 26 7.32 17.24 11.88
N PHE A 27 7.10 17.68 10.65
CA PHE A 27 7.95 17.33 9.50
C PHE A 27 9.40 17.74 9.72
N LYS A 28 9.64 18.99 10.14
CA LYS A 28 10.99 19.47 10.49
C LYS A 28 11.63 18.67 11.63
N ALA A 29 10.82 18.27 12.62
CA ALA A 29 11.30 17.45 13.73
C ALA A 29 11.72 16.05 13.28
N VAL A 30 10.98 15.40 12.36
CA VAL A 30 11.40 14.11 11.76
C VAL A 30 12.70 14.27 10.98
N GLU A 31 12.81 15.30 10.15
CA GLU A 31 14.01 15.57 9.35
C GLU A 31 15.26 15.83 10.24
N SER A 32 15.08 16.41 11.41
CA SER A 32 16.15 16.61 12.39
C SER A 32 16.39 15.43 13.34
N GLY A 33 15.57 14.39 13.25
CA GLY A 33 15.64 13.20 14.12
C GLY A 33 14.99 13.38 15.50
N ASP A 34 14.31 14.50 15.77
CA ASP A 34 13.56 14.74 17.01
C ASP A 34 12.18 14.09 16.96
N LEU A 35 12.17 12.79 17.25
CA LEU A 35 10.95 11.96 17.17
C LEU A 35 9.94 12.27 18.26
N ALA A 36 10.39 12.75 19.42
CA ALA A 36 9.48 13.12 20.51
C ALA A 36 8.64 14.32 20.10
N THR A 37 9.29 15.37 19.62
CA THR A 37 8.60 16.56 19.08
C THR A 37 7.73 16.20 17.88
N ALA A 38 8.22 15.39 16.94
CA ALA A 38 7.45 14.95 15.78
C ALA A 38 6.15 14.25 16.18
N THR A 39 6.23 13.29 17.12
CA THR A 39 5.06 12.54 17.60
C THR A 39 4.06 13.47 18.31
N ALA A 40 4.52 14.36 19.19
CA ALA A 40 3.66 15.31 19.88
C ALA A 40 2.93 16.25 18.91
N LYS A 41 3.66 16.80 17.92
CA LYS A 41 3.10 17.72 16.94
C LYS A 41 2.11 17.04 15.97
N ILE A 42 2.35 15.79 15.57
CA ILE A 42 1.37 15.02 14.80
C ILE A 42 0.10 14.76 15.61
N GLN A 43 0.22 14.43 16.90
CA GLN A 43 -0.94 14.22 17.76
C GLN A 43 -1.76 15.52 17.93
N GLU A 44 -1.10 16.68 18.09
CA GLU A 44 -1.78 17.98 18.11
C GLU A 44 -2.52 18.26 16.80
N ALA A 45 -1.88 17.99 15.64
CA ALA A 45 -2.50 18.16 14.34
C ALA A 45 -3.72 17.23 14.15
N GLU A 46 -3.63 15.97 14.58
CA GLU A 46 -4.74 15.00 14.49
C GLU A 46 -5.93 15.41 15.36
N ASN A 47 -5.68 15.91 16.56
CA ASN A 47 -6.73 16.44 17.41
C ASN A 47 -7.47 17.63 16.74
N LEU A 48 -6.73 18.52 16.09
CA LEU A 48 -7.31 19.64 15.34
C LEU A 48 -8.05 19.20 14.07
N LEU A 49 -7.55 18.16 13.38
CA LEU A 49 -8.19 17.58 12.19
C LEU A 49 -9.49 16.85 12.51
N SER A 50 -9.58 16.26 13.71
CA SER A 50 -10.74 15.42 14.07
C SER A 50 -11.10 14.38 12.99
N GLY A 51 -10.06 13.75 12.39
CA GLY A 51 -10.21 12.77 11.31
C GLY A 51 -10.43 13.35 9.91
N ARG A 52 -10.55 14.67 9.76
CA ARG A 52 -10.85 15.37 8.50
C ARG A 52 -9.61 15.66 7.66
N THR A 53 -8.93 14.63 7.20
CA THR A 53 -7.72 14.77 6.37
C THR A 53 -7.99 15.44 5.01
N GLU A 54 -9.23 15.45 4.54
CA GLU A 54 -9.66 16.19 3.35
C GLU A 54 -9.50 17.72 3.45
N LEU A 55 -9.25 18.25 4.65
CA LEU A 55 -8.93 19.68 4.85
C LEU A 55 -7.46 20.02 4.52
N LEU A 56 -6.62 19.01 4.35
CA LEU A 56 -5.21 19.19 4.02
C LEU A 56 -5.01 19.29 2.51
N GLU A 57 -4.38 20.35 2.06
CA GLU A 57 -3.91 20.41 0.66
C GLU A 57 -2.88 19.32 0.40
N PRO A 58 -2.74 18.83 -0.85
CA PRO A 58 -1.92 17.66 -1.17
C PRO A 58 -0.49 17.69 -0.63
N SER A 59 0.17 18.86 -0.66
CA SER A 59 1.53 19.01 -0.13
C SER A 59 1.61 18.84 1.40
N VAL A 60 0.62 19.36 2.12
CA VAL A 60 0.56 19.19 3.59
C VAL A 60 0.11 17.76 3.96
N LEU A 61 -0.74 17.15 3.15
CA LEU A 61 -1.14 15.74 3.31
C LEU A 61 0.05 14.81 3.09
N GLU A 62 0.92 15.10 2.13
CA GLU A 62 2.19 14.40 1.91
C GLU A 62 3.12 14.52 3.14
N GLU A 63 3.33 15.75 3.65
CA GLU A 63 4.12 15.98 4.87
C GLU A 63 3.52 15.24 6.09
N TYR A 64 2.20 15.19 6.20
CA TYR A 64 1.50 14.45 7.25
C TYR A 64 1.77 12.95 7.16
N TYR A 65 1.59 12.35 5.98
CA TYR A 65 1.84 10.92 5.77
C TYR A 65 3.30 10.55 6.02
N TYR A 66 4.24 11.37 5.54
CA TYR A 66 5.66 11.19 5.75
C TYR A 66 6.02 11.22 7.24
N THR A 67 5.61 12.28 7.92
CA THR A 67 5.94 12.47 9.34
C THR A 67 5.35 11.39 10.22
N LYS A 68 4.06 11.09 10.03
CA LYS A 68 3.40 10.03 10.80
C LYS A 68 4.01 8.67 10.51
N GLY A 69 4.29 8.39 9.25
CA GLY A 69 4.92 7.14 8.84
C GLY A 69 6.28 6.94 9.50
N PHE A 70 7.18 7.90 9.39
CA PHE A 70 8.51 7.80 10.00
C PHE A 70 8.48 7.80 11.53
N ALA A 71 7.62 8.58 12.16
CA ALA A 71 7.45 8.54 13.62
C ALA A 71 7.02 7.13 14.08
N LEU A 72 6.09 6.50 13.37
CA LEU A 72 5.66 5.13 13.67
C LEU A 72 6.77 4.09 13.43
N LEU A 73 7.48 4.16 12.29
CA LEU A 73 8.60 3.26 11.99
C LEU A 73 9.67 3.30 13.10
N LYS A 74 10.06 4.50 13.50
CA LYS A 74 11.08 4.71 14.53
C LYS A 74 10.63 4.24 15.92
N ASN A 75 9.32 4.20 16.17
CA ASN A 75 8.73 3.66 17.39
C ASN A 75 8.45 2.14 17.29
N GLY A 76 9.00 1.44 16.29
CA GLY A 76 8.85 0.00 16.08
C GLY A 76 7.50 -0.46 15.51
N LYS A 77 6.61 0.47 15.15
CA LYS A 77 5.31 0.18 14.52
C LYS A 77 5.44 0.13 13.01
N ILE A 78 6.24 -0.85 12.52
CA ILE A 78 6.68 -0.90 11.12
C ILE A 78 5.49 -1.01 10.16
N ALA A 79 4.55 -1.92 10.42
CA ALA A 79 3.38 -2.11 9.54
C ALA A 79 2.52 -0.84 9.41
N GLU A 80 2.25 -0.17 10.55
CA GLU A 80 1.46 1.06 10.56
C GLU A 80 2.20 2.19 9.85
N GLY A 81 3.50 2.38 10.17
CA GLY A 81 4.33 3.42 9.57
C GLY A 81 4.47 3.25 8.05
N ALA A 82 4.73 2.02 7.61
CA ALA A 82 4.86 1.69 6.20
C ALA A 82 3.54 1.92 5.43
N LYS A 83 2.38 1.65 6.05
CA LYS A 83 1.07 1.99 5.46
C LYS A 83 0.92 3.49 5.23
N TYR A 84 1.25 4.33 6.21
CA TYR A 84 1.19 5.78 6.02
C TYR A 84 2.13 6.26 4.92
N LEU A 85 3.37 5.77 4.88
CA LEU A 85 4.33 6.12 3.83
C LEU A 85 3.86 5.65 2.45
N SER A 86 3.18 4.51 2.34
CA SER A 86 2.65 4.02 1.07
C SER A 86 1.55 4.94 0.49
N LEU A 87 0.84 5.70 1.33
CA LEU A 87 -0.15 6.67 0.88
C LEU A 87 0.48 7.83 0.09
N ILE A 88 1.77 8.11 0.27
CA ILE A 88 2.50 9.09 -0.55
C ILE A 88 2.56 8.62 -2.01
N SER A 89 2.85 7.33 -2.23
CA SER A 89 2.83 6.75 -3.58
C SER A 89 1.41 6.77 -4.19
N ASP A 90 0.39 6.46 -3.39
CA ASP A 90 -1.00 6.49 -3.83
C ASP A 90 -1.46 7.92 -4.16
N LEU A 91 -1.00 8.93 -3.40
CA LEU A 91 -1.25 10.34 -3.67
C LEU A 91 -0.71 10.78 -5.04
N GLY A 92 0.46 10.28 -5.44
CA GLY A 92 1.05 10.55 -6.76
C GLY A 92 0.39 9.80 -7.93
N LYS A 93 -0.25 8.68 -7.66
CA LYS A 93 -0.93 7.84 -8.68
C LYS A 93 -2.40 8.19 -8.85
N SER A 94 -2.99 8.88 -7.89
CA SER A 94 -4.42 9.21 -7.88
C SER A 94 -4.68 10.62 -8.36
N LYS A 95 -5.87 10.84 -8.92
CA LYS A 95 -6.37 12.20 -9.16
C LYS A 95 -6.80 12.84 -7.84
N ILE A 96 -6.63 14.15 -7.76
CA ILE A 96 -7.07 14.96 -6.62
C ILE A 96 -8.33 15.72 -7.02
N TYR A 97 -9.36 15.56 -6.24
CA TYR A 97 -10.65 16.24 -6.45
C TYR A 97 -10.81 17.35 -5.41
N THR A 98 -10.94 18.58 -5.88
CA THR A 98 -10.98 19.78 -5.01
C THR A 98 -12.31 20.48 -5.10
N GLY A 99 -12.87 20.83 -3.96
CA GLY A 99 -14.11 21.57 -3.83
C GLY A 99 -14.22 22.37 -2.56
N LYS A 100 -15.47 22.69 -2.19
CA LYS A 100 -15.77 23.32 -0.90
C LYS A 100 -16.86 22.52 -0.20
N ASP A 101 -16.69 22.29 1.10
CA ASP A 101 -17.72 21.69 1.95
C ASP A 101 -18.87 22.68 2.25
N SER A 102 -19.88 22.22 2.97
CA SER A 102 -21.04 23.03 3.40
C SER A 102 -20.64 24.25 4.24
N ASN A 103 -19.50 24.19 4.92
CA ASN A 103 -18.92 25.27 5.72
C ASN A 103 -18.01 26.22 4.90
N LYS A 104 -17.96 26.03 3.56
CA LYS A 104 -17.10 26.77 2.61
C LYS A 104 -15.58 26.52 2.82
N ASN A 105 -15.20 25.50 3.57
CA ASN A 105 -13.81 25.09 3.66
C ASN A 105 -13.38 24.43 2.36
N ARG A 106 -12.16 24.69 1.92
CA ARG A 106 -11.56 23.98 0.80
C ARG A 106 -11.25 22.55 1.24
N VAL A 107 -11.68 21.59 0.43
CA VAL A 107 -11.47 20.15 0.67
C VAL A 107 -10.82 19.48 -0.53
N TYR A 108 -10.07 18.41 -0.26
CA TYR A 108 -9.27 17.67 -1.24
C TYR A 108 -9.48 16.17 -1.03
N PHE A 109 -9.94 15.48 -2.05
CA PHE A 109 -10.20 14.05 -2.02
C PHE A 109 -9.19 13.33 -2.93
N VAL A 110 -8.55 12.31 -2.40
CA VAL A 110 -7.60 11.47 -3.15
C VAL A 110 -8.35 10.31 -3.79
N GLY A 111 -8.38 10.29 -5.10
CA GLY A 111 -9.07 9.28 -5.91
C GLY A 111 -10.58 9.50 -6.04
N LYS A 112 -11.13 9.01 -7.16
CA LYS A 112 -12.55 9.18 -7.52
C LYS A 112 -13.50 8.60 -6.48
N ALA A 113 -13.20 7.41 -5.94
CA ALA A 113 -14.04 6.77 -4.94
C ALA A 113 -14.23 7.61 -3.66
N SER A 114 -13.19 8.35 -3.23
CA SER A 114 -13.26 9.26 -2.10
C SER A 114 -14.09 10.52 -2.45
N ALA A 115 -13.89 11.04 -3.65
CA ALA A 115 -14.65 12.17 -4.17
C ALA A 115 -16.16 11.86 -4.26
N ASP A 116 -16.52 10.72 -4.85
CA ASP A 116 -17.91 10.28 -5.01
C ASP A 116 -18.62 10.09 -3.65
N LYS A 117 -17.91 9.53 -2.67
CA LYS A 117 -18.45 9.36 -1.30
C LYS A 117 -18.68 10.68 -0.55
N SER A 118 -18.03 11.76 -0.97
CA SER A 118 -18.17 13.05 -0.29
C SER A 118 -19.54 13.69 -0.47
N GLY A 119 -20.28 13.33 -1.53
CA GLY A 119 -21.54 13.94 -1.90
C GLY A 119 -21.44 15.42 -2.33
N ILE A 120 -20.22 15.89 -2.63
CA ILE A 120 -19.98 17.27 -3.07
C ILE A 120 -19.98 17.32 -4.59
N ASP A 121 -20.85 18.14 -5.17
CA ASP A 121 -20.94 18.34 -6.60
C ASP A 121 -19.84 19.26 -7.15
N ASN A 122 -19.59 19.16 -8.47
CA ASN A 122 -18.69 20.05 -9.21
C ASN A 122 -17.26 20.12 -8.67
N LEU A 123 -16.74 19.00 -8.18
CA LEU A 123 -15.34 18.88 -7.80
C LEU A 123 -14.43 19.07 -9.02
N LYS A 124 -13.37 19.85 -8.86
CA LYS A 124 -12.34 20.03 -9.90
C LYS A 124 -11.30 18.93 -9.77
N GLU A 125 -11.02 18.28 -10.88
CA GLU A 125 -9.97 17.27 -10.97
C GLU A 125 -8.60 17.91 -11.25
N ASP A 126 -7.57 17.43 -10.56
CA ASP A 126 -6.17 17.81 -10.72
C ASP A 126 -5.25 16.62 -10.48
N SER A 127 -3.96 16.81 -10.68
CA SER A 127 -2.91 15.80 -10.40
C SER A 127 -1.89 16.39 -9.45
N TYR A 128 -1.32 15.55 -8.59
CA TYR A 128 -0.27 15.94 -7.67
C TYR A 128 0.96 15.04 -7.84
N SER A 129 2.16 15.65 -7.85
CA SER A 129 3.43 14.92 -7.86
C SER A 129 4.11 15.06 -6.51
N PRO A 130 4.14 14.00 -5.69
CA PRO A 130 4.77 14.05 -4.38
C PRO A 130 6.28 14.28 -4.47
N ALA A 131 6.78 15.30 -3.79
CA ALA A 131 8.19 15.66 -3.80
C ALA A 131 9.05 14.70 -2.95
N LEU A 132 8.47 14.17 -1.87
CA LEU A 132 9.16 13.30 -0.92
C LEU A 132 9.34 11.87 -1.45
N LEU A 133 8.54 11.46 -2.45
CA LEU A 133 8.55 10.11 -3.00
C LEU A 133 9.92 9.70 -3.58
N ALA A 134 10.63 10.65 -4.22
CA ALA A 134 11.90 10.38 -4.89
C ALA A 134 12.98 9.81 -3.96
N ASN A 135 13.03 10.26 -2.70
CA ASN A 135 14.04 9.85 -1.73
C ASN A 135 13.57 8.73 -0.79
N LEU A 136 12.27 8.43 -0.81
CA LEU A 136 11.67 7.51 0.16
C LEU A 136 12.23 6.09 0.04
N GLY A 137 12.48 5.63 -1.19
CA GLY A 137 13.06 4.31 -1.43
C GLY A 137 14.45 4.15 -0.80
N ALA A 138 15.32 5.15 -0.96
CA ALA A 138 16.66 5.12 -0.37
C ALA A 138 16.61 5.11 1.16
N GLN A 139 15.71 5.91 1.76
CA GLN A 139 15.54 6.00 3.21
C GLN A 139 14.96 4.70 3.81
N LEU A 140 14.09 4.00 3.09
CA LEU A 140 13.43 2.78 3.54
C LEU A 140 14.26 1.52 3.31
N ASN A 141 15.22 1.54 2.38
CA ASN A 141 15.98 0.35 1.99
C ASN A 141 16.65 -0.39 3.17
N PRO A 142 17.32 0.25 4.15
CA PRO A 142 17.87 -0.47 5.30
C PRO A 142 16.80 -1.19 6.12
N THR A 143 15.64 -0.58 6.31
CA THR A 143 14.50 -1.19 7.02
C THR A 143 13.93 -2.37 6.24
N ILE A 144 13.78 -2.23 4.91
CA ILE A 144 13.31 -3.31 4.03
C ILE A 144 14.24 -4.54 4.14
N GLN A 145 15.56 -4.33 4.07
CA GLN A 145 16.55 -5.41 4.18
C GLN A 145 16.48 -6.12 5.54
N ALA A 146 16.38 -5.34 6.63
CA ALA A 146 16.30 -5.89 7.98
C ALA A 146 15.00 -6.73 8.16
N VAL A 147 13.85 -6.19 7.79
CA VAL A 147 12.56 -6.87 7.92
C VAL A 147 12.51 -8.11 7.01
N ASN A 148 13.07 -8.04 5.79
CA ASN A 148 13.14 -9.19 4.89
C ASN A 148 13.96 -10.33 5.48
N LYS A 149 15.12 -10.02 6.08
CA LYS A 149 15.92 -11.01 6.77
C LYS A 149 15.16 -11.66 7.92
N GLU A 150 14.52 -10.85 8.78
CA GLU A 150 13.70 -11.35 9.89
C GLU A 150 12.55 -12.25 9.41
N ALA A 151 11.84 -11.85 8.35
CA ALA A 151 10.75 -12.63 7.77
C ALA A 151 11.21 -13.98 7.26
N MET A 152 12.33 -14.00 6.51
CA MET A 152 12.88 -15.22 5.94
C MET A 152 13.44 -16.16 7.03
N ASP A 153 14.17 -15.64 8.01
CA ASP A 153 14.68 -16.41 9.12
C ASP A 153 13.54 -17.05 9.94
N ALA A 154 12.48 -16.29 10.21
CA ALA A 154 11.30 -16.77 10.90
C ALA A 154 10.56 -17.85 10.08
N TYR A 155 10.39 -17.64 8.77
CA TYR A 155 9.73 -18.60 7.89
C TYR A 155 10.52 -19.92 7.80
N ASN A 156 11.82 -19.85 7.60
CA ASN A 156 12.71 -21.01 7.51
C ASN A 156 12.75 -21.82 8.81
N SER A 157 12.65 -21.14 9.96
CA SER A 157 12.52 -21.77 11.28
C SER A 157 11.09 -22.23 11.62
N LYS A 158 10.16 -22.10 10.68
CA LYS A 158 8.73 -22.43 10.86
C LYS A 158 8.02 -21.58 11.92
N ASN A 159 8.58 -20.43 12.29
CA ASN A 159 7.95 -19.46 13.17
C ASN A 159 6.99 -18.56 12.35
N TYR A 160 5.93 -19.16 11.84
CA TYR A 160 4.99 -18.50 10.94
C TYR A 160 4.26 -17.32 11.59
N LYS A 161 4.03 -17.37 12.90
CA LYS A 161 3.43 -16.28 13.67
C LYS A 161 4.22 -14.98 13.58
N VAL A 162 5.55 -15.09 13.47
CA VAL A 162 6.45 -13.94 13.27
C VAL A 162 6.60 -13.63 11.79
N ALA A 163 6.76 -14.64 10.94
CA ALA A 163 7.00 -14.45 9.51
C ALA A 163 5.84 -13.75 8.78
N ALA A 164 4.59 -14.14 9.08
CA ALA A 164 3.42 -13.65 8.37
C ALA A 164 3.25 -12.11 8.44
N PRO A 165 3.21 -11.46 9.61
CA PRO A 165 3.13 -10.00 9.67
C PRO A 165 4.36 -9.33 9.06
N LYS A 166 5.56 -9.93 9.16
CA LYS A 166 6.77 -9.37 8.55
C LYS A 166 6.71 -9.32 7.03
N PHE A 167 6.16 -10.33 6.36
CA PHE A 167 5.92 -10.26 4.93
C PHE A 167 4.96 -9.13 4.53
N ALA A 168 3.90 -8.90 5.32
CA ALA A 168 3.01 -7.76 5.08
C ALA A 168 3.73 -6.41 5.28
N GLU A 169 4.61 -6.31 6.29
CA GLU A 169 5.46 -5.13 6.50
C GLU A 169 6.33 -4.84 5.28
N ILE A 170 6.98 -5.86 4.70
CA ILE A 170 7.82 -5.72 3.49
C ILE A 170 6.98 -5.18 2.33
N TYR A 171 5.77 -5.71 2.11
CA TYR A 171 4.89 -5.21 1.06
C TYR A 171 4.64 -3.70 1.19
N TYR A 172 4.24 -3.24 2.37
CA TYR A 172 3.95 -1.82 2.57
C TYR A 172 5.19 -0.93 2.48
N LEU A 173 6.34 -1.41 2.95
CA LEU A 173 7.62 -0.70 2.80
C LEU A 173 8.03 -0.58 1.32
N LEU A 174 7.92 -1.66 0.55
CA LEU A 174 8.19 -1.65 -0.89
C LEU A 174 7.20 -0.75 -1.64
N LYS A 175 5.91 -0.82 -1.29
CA LYS A 175 4.89 0.06 -1.86
C LYS A 175 5.19 1.53 -1.58
N ALA A 176 5.61 1.87 -0.36
CA ALA A 176 6.06 3.21 -0.01
C ALA A 176 7.28 3.64 -0.84
N ALA A 177 8.19 2.71 -1.15
CA ALA A 177 9.34 2.93 -2.03
C ALA A 177 8.97 2.94 -3.55
N GLY A 178 7.67 2.94 -3.89
CA GLY A 178 7.18 2.95 -5.27
C GLY A 178 7.11 1.60 -5.97
N GLN A 179 7.36 0.50 -5.25
CA GLN A 179 7.38 -0.87 -5.77
C GLN A 179 6.14 -1.66 -5.29
N ASP A 180 5.14 -1.84 -6.15
CA ASP A 180 3.91 -2.59 -5.81
C ASP A 180 4.12 -4.11 -6.01
N ASN A 181 4.94 -4.72 -5.15
CA ASN A 181 5.23 -6.15 -5.21
C ASN A 181 4.30 -6.97 -4.30
N LYS A 182 3.14 -7.33 -4.82
CA LYS A 182 2.07 -8.04 -4.09
C LYS A 182 2.41 -9.47 -3.67
N ILE A 183 3.51 -10.04 -4.15
CA ILE A 183 3.94 -11.39 -3.76
C ILE A 183 4.16 -11.51 -2.25
N TYR A 184 4.58 -10.42 -1.60
CA TYR A 184 4.76 -10.42 -0.14
C TYR A 184 3.44 -10.50 0.63
N LEU A 185 2.32 -10.00 0.07
CA LEU A 185 0.98 -10.25 0.63
C LEU A 185 0.61 -11.74 0.52
N TYR A 186 0.96 -12.37 -0.60
CA TYR A 186 0.77 -13.81 -0.77
C TYR A 186 1.61 -14.62 0.24
N TYR A 187 2.88 -14.28 0.41
CA TYR A 187 3.73 -14.94 1.43
C TYR A 187 3.17 -14.75 2.84
N SER A 188 2.63 -13.58 3.15
CA SER A 188 1.96 -13.31 4.42
C SER A 188 0.74 -14.22 4.62
N ALA A 189 -0.14 -14.32 3.61
CA ALA A 189 -1.32 -15.17 3.66
C ALA A 189 -0.97 -16.66 3.86
N VAL A 190 0.00 -17.17 3.08
CA VAL A 190 0.51 -18.55 3.21
C VAL A 190 1.11 -18.80 4.60
N ALA A 191 1.89 -17.87 5.13
CA ALA A 191 2.49 -18.02 6.45
C ALA A 191 1.43 -18.02 7.57
N TYR A 192 0.39 -17.16 7.50
CA TYR A 192 -0.73 -17.24 8.44
C TYR A 192 -1.42 -18.60 8.40
N ALA A 193 -1.72 -19.13 7.22
CA ALA A 193 -2.36 -20.43 7.05
C ALA A 193 -1.49 -21.56 7.60
N GLN A 194 -0.18 -21.57 7.30
CA GLN A 194 0.77 -22.56 7.81
C GLN A 194 0.93 -22.46 9.35
N GLY A 195 0.80 -21.27 9.90
CA GLY A 195 0.81 -21.00 11.34
C GLY A 195 -0.50 -21.34 12.05
N LYS A 196 -1.53 -21.80 11.30
CA LYS A 196 -2.89 -22.06 11.80
C LYS A 196 -3.55 -20.83 12.44
N ASP A 197 -3.15 -19.65 12.00
CA ASP A 197 -3.81 -18.39 12.32
C ASP A 197 -4.91 -18.13 11.28
N ASN A 198 -5.96 -18.94 11.34
CA ASN A 198 -7.00 -18.98 10.31
C ASN A 198 -7.71 -17.64 10.17
N LEU A 199 -7.89 -16.86 11.24
CA LEU A 199 -8.57 -15.57 11.16
C LEU A 199 -7.76 -14.56 10.34
N ASN A 200 -6.47 -14.43 10.62
CA ASN A 200 -5.60 -13.55 9.85
C ASN A 200 -5.32 -14.09 8.44
N ALA A 201 -5.29 -15.41 8.26
CA ALA A 201 -5.17 -16.04 6.94
C ALA A 201 -6.40 -15.69 6.06
N ILE A 202 -7.63 -15.83 6.58
CA ILE A 202 -8.87 -15.47 5.87
C ILE A 202 -8.81 -14.01 5.39
N GLU A 203 -8.47 -13.07 6.26
CA GLU A 203 -8.39 -11.66 5.89
C GLU A 203 -7.27 -11.39 4.85
N ALA A 204 -6.13 -12.09 4.96
CA ALA A 204 -5.04 -11.95 4.01
C ALA A 204 -5.39 -12.52 2.62
N TYR A 205 -6.00 -13.72 2.55
CA TYR A 205 -6.47 -14.31 1.29
C TYR A 205 -7.61 -13.50 0.68
N LYS A 206 -8.55 -13.02 1.51
CA LYS A 206 -9.60 -12.10 1.07
C LYS A 206 -9.02 -10.87 0.39
N ASN A 207 -8.04 -10.23 1.02
CA ASN A 207 -7.39 -9.06 0.44
C ASN A 207 -6.76 -9.37 -0.94
N LEU A 208 -6.10 -10.53 -1.10
CA LEU A 208 -5.53 -10.96 -2.39
C LEU A 208 -6.60 -11.14 -3.46
N VAL A 209 -7.72 -11.78 -3.11
CA VAL A 209 -8.87 -11.96 -4.01
C VAL A 209 -9.47 -10.61 -4.40
N ASP A 210 -9.72 -9.73 -3.43
CA ASP A 210 -10.36 -8.42 -3.66
C ASP A 210 -9.51 -7.48 -4.53
N ILE A 211 -8.17 -7.56 -4.42
CA ILE A 211 -7.26 -6.79 -5.28
C ILE A 211 -6.94 -7.48 -6.62
N GLY A 212 -7.56 -8.62 -6.91
CA GLY A 212 -7.37 -9.37 -8.14
C GLY A 212 -5.95 -9.90 -8.32
N TYR A 213 -5.31 -10.37 -7.26
CA TYR A 213 -3.98 -10.94 -7.34
C TYR A 213 -4.00 -12.30 -8.05
N THR A 214 -3.24 -12.42 -9.12
CA THR A 214 -3.16 -13.66 -9.90
C THR A 214 -1.86 -14.45 -9.67
N GLY A 215 -0.84 -13.81 -9.11
CA GLY A 215 0.50 -14.41 -8.99
C GLY A 215 1.19 -14.69 -10.32
N VAL A 216 0.64 -14.17 -11.43
CA VAL A 216 1.22 -14.38 -12.76
C VAL A 216 2.47 -13.50 -12.90
N GLU A 217 3.59 -14.15 -13.16
CA GLU A 217 4.86 -13.51 -13.47
C GLU A 217 5.28 -13.84 -14.90
N THR A 218 5.76 -12.85 -15.62
CA THR A 218 6.37 -13.04 -16.93
C THR A 218 7.88 -12.84 -16.82
N LYS A 219 8.64 -13.89 -17.13
CA LYS A 219 10.10 -13.86 -17.25
C LYS A 219 10.47 -13.57 -18.69
N TYR A 220 11.40 -12.68 -18.88
CA TYR A 220 11.95 -12.30 -20.17
C TYR A 220 13.35 -12.92 -20.29
N LEU A 221 13.41 -14.04 -21.01
CA LEU A 221 14.61 -14.88 -21.07
C LEU A 221 15.35 -14.66 -22.38
N ALA A 222 16.67 -14.67 -22.31
CA ALA A 222 17.54 -14.74 -23.49
C ALA A 222 18.80 -15.53 -23.15
N LYS A 223 19.37 -16.21 -24.13
CA LYS A 223 20.61 -16.97 -23.98
C LYS A 223 21.80 -16.08 -24.32
N ASN A 224 22.71 -15.97 -23.38
CA ASN A 224 23.98 -15.26 -23.58
C ASN A 224 24.92 -16.11 -24.47
N LYS A 225 25.32 -15.59 -25.64
CA LYS A 225 26.15 -16.32 -26.62
C LYS A 225 27.54 -16.66 -26.09
N LYS A 226 28.08 -15.82 -25.16
CA LYS A 226 29.43 -16.04 -24.62
C LYS A 226 29.47 -17.12 -23.55
N THR A 227 28.44 -17.11 -22.67
CA THR A 227 28.40 -18.05 -21.53
C THR A 227 27.56 -19.29 -21.82
N GLY A 228 26.66 -19.25 -22.84
CA GLY A 228 25.67 -20.27 -23.12
C GLY A 228 24.53 -20.36 -22.12
N GLN A 229 24.51 -19.47 -21.11
CA GLN A 229 23.50 -19.47 -20.05
C GLN A 229 22.25 -18.70 -20.45
N VAL A 230 21.09 -19.17 -19.97
CA VAL A 230 19.83 -18.44 -20.08
C VAL A 230 19.72 -17.46 -18.93
N GLU A 231 19.55 -16.22 -19.24
CA GLU A 231 19.44 -15.12 -18.28
C GLU A 231 18.01 -14.56 -18.27
N ASN A 232 17.53 -14.18 -17.09
CA ASN A 232 16.29 -13.42 -16.94
C ASN A 232 16.65 -11.93 -16.93
N ILE A 233 16.15 -11.21 -17.93
CA ILE A 233 16.49 -9.82 -18.21
C ILE A 233 15.25 -8.98 -17.95
N ASP A 234 15.37 -7.74 -17.47
CA ASP A 234 14.23 -6.85 -17.35
C ASP A 234 13.61 -6.57 -18.73
N LYS A 235 12.30 -6.32 -18.75
CA LYS A 235 11.53 -6.18 -19.99
C LYS A 235 12.11 -5.14 -20.94
N ALA A 236 12.51 -3.97 -20.43
CA ALA A 236 12.99 -2.86 -21.26
C ALA A 236 14.33 -3.20 -21.91
N SER A 237 15.26 -3.75 -21.14
CA SER A 237 16.53 -4.24 -21.64
C SER A 237 16.35 -5.40 -22.62
N TRP A 238 15.45 -6.35 -22.34
CA TRP A 238 15.13 -7.47 -23.21
C TRP A 238 14.60 -7.00 -24.57
N GLU A 239 13.69 -6.01 -24.59
CA GLU A 239 13.18 -5.43 -25.85
C GLU A 239 14.25 -4.72 -26.67
N LEU A 240 15.20 -4.02 -26.01
CA LEU A 240 16.32 -3.36 -26.65
C LEU A 240 17.30 -4.38 -27.24
N LEU A 241 17.70 -5.39 -26.43
CA LEU A 241 18.64 -6.42 -26.85
C LEU A 241 18.09 -7.26 -28.00
N LYS A 242 16.78 -7.56 -28.00
CA LYS A 242 16.10 -8.30 -29.08
C LYS A 242 16.12 -7.56 -30.42
N LYS A 243 16.16 -6.20 -30.40
CA LYS A 243 16.23 -5.38 -31.59
C LYS A 243 17.65 -5.21 -32.14
N ALA A 244 18.66 -5.51 -31.34
CA ALA A 244 20.07 -5.38 -31.73
C ALA A 244 20.49 -6.53 -32.65
N SER A 245 20.79 -6.24 -33.93
CA SER A 245 21.09 -7.24 -34.95
C SER A 245 22.39 -8.05 -34.70
N ASN A 246 23.34 -7.55 -33.89
CA ASN A 246 24.61 -8.21 -33.55
C ASN A 246 24.83 -8.29 -32.04
N GLY A 247 23.77 -8.47 -31.26
CA GLY A 247 23.86 -8.50 -29.80
C GLY A 247 24.50 -9.78 -29.24
N ASP A 248 24.93 -9.70 -27.98
CA ASP A 248 25.52 -10.81 -27.22
C ASP A 248 24.48 -11.87 -26.78
N PHE A 249 23.18 -11.68 -27.14
CA PHE A 249 22.12 -12.56 -26.75
C PHE A 249 21.38 -13.17 -27.95
N GLU A 250 20.79 -14.36 -27.74
CA GLU A 250 19.98 -15.12 -28.69
C GLU A 250 18.82 -15.82 -27.95
N ASP A 251 17.94 -16.55 -28.65
CA ASP A 251 16.83 -17.35 -28.08
C ASP A 251 15.94 -16.54 -27.13
N PHE A 252 15.52 -15.34 -27.58
CA PHE A 252 14.64 -14.47 -26.83
C PHE A 252 13.24 -15.11 -26.68
N ARG A 253 12.84 -15.40 -25.45
CA ARG A 253 11.53 -15.97 -25.15
C ARG A 253 10.93 -15.39 -23.88
N MET A 254 9.62 -15.51 -23.77
CA MET A 254 8.87 -15.15 -22.57
C MET A 254 8.28 -16.42 -21.97
N GLU A 255 8.42 -16.55 -20.66
CA GLU A 255 7.78 -17.61 -19.89
C GLU A 255 6.85 -16.97 -18.87
N THR A 256 5.58 -17.37 -18.89
CA THR A 256 4.56 -16.86 -17.99
C THR A 256 4.16 -17.97 -17.01
N SER A 257 4.20 -17.69 -15.72
CA SER A 257 3.75 -18.63 -14.69
C SER A 257 2.23 -18.84 -14.75
N LYS A 258 1.76 -19.94 -14.17
CA LYS A 258 0.33 -20.17 -14.01
C LYS A 258 -0.24 -19.21 -12.98
N SER A 259 -1.51 -18.85 -13.16
CA SER A 259 -2.26 -18.08 -12.16
C SER A 259 -2.54 -18.93 -10.92
N VAL A 260 -2.38 -18.32 -9.74
CA VAL A 260 -2.77 -18.91 -8.44
C VAL A 260 -4.17 -18.45 -8.01
N GLU A 261 -4.86 -17.65 -8.80
CA GLU A 261 -6.12 -17.02 -8.41
C GLU A 261 -7.18 -18.06 -8.00
N GLY A 262 -7.31 -19.17 -8.72
CA GLY A 262 -8.22 -20.25 -8.33
C GLY A 262 -7.87 -20.85 -6.96
N GLU A 263 -6.58 -21.08 -6.69
CA GLU A 263 -6.11 -21.60 -5.41
C GLU A 263 -6.37 -20.62 -4.26
N LEU A 264 -6.37 -19.30 -4.53
CA LEU A 264 -6.69 -18.29 -3.50
C LEU A 264 -8.15 -18.42 -3.06
N TYR A 265 -9.09 -18.57 -3.99
CA TYR A 265 -10.50 -18.79 -3.66
C TYR A 265 -10.71 -20.10 -2.92
N GLU A 266 -10.13 -21.20 -3.39
CA GLU A 266 -10.24 -22.52 -2.76
C GLU A 266 -9.70 -22.50 -1.32
N THR A 267 -8.53 -21.88 -1.10
CA THR A 267 -7.93 -21.78 0.23
C THR A 267 -8.76 -20.91 1.15
N LEU A 268 -9.23 -19.76 0.66
CA LEU A 268 -10.08 -18.84 1.41
C LEU A 268 -11.37 -19.53 1.90
N VAL A 269 -12.04 -20.24 0.99
CA VAL A 269 -13.27 -21.00 1.30
C VAL A 269 -12.99 -22.09 2.32
N ALA A 270 -11.92 -22.88 2.12
CA ALA A 270 -11.55 -23.95 3.06
C ALA A 270 -11.28 -23.41 4.47
N LEU A 271 -10.50 -22.34 4.60
CA LEU A 271 -10.21 -21.69 5.88
C LEU A 271 -11.46 -21.10 6.54
N ALA A 272 -12.37 -20.54 5.73
CA ALA A 272 -13.64 -20.00 6.23
C ALA A 272 -14.56 -21.12 6.77
N VAL A 273 -14.63 -22.26 6.07
CA VAL A 273 -15.38 -23.45 6.54
C VAL A 273 -14.75 -24.01 7.84
N GLU A 274 -13.42 -24.17 7.87
CA GLU A 274 -12.70 -24.65 9.06
C GLU A 274 -12.92 -23.74 10.29
N SER A 275 -13.12 -22.43 10.02
CA SER A 275 -13.37 -21.42 11.05
C SER A 275 -14.86 -21.17 11.33
N GLU A 276 -15.76 -22.04 10.83
CA GLU A 276 -17.23 -21.96 10.99
C GLU A 276 -17.85 -20.65 10.47
N LYS A 277 -17.17 -19.97 9.53
CA LYS A 277 -17.66 -18.74 8.87
C LYS A 277 -18.42 -19.08 7.58
N TYR A 278 -19.50 -19.84 7.70
CA TYR A 278 -20.19 -20.43 6.55
C TYR A 278 -20.78 -19.43 5.56
N GLU A 279 -21.43 -18.36 6.02
CA GLU A 279 -21.94 -17.31 5.12
C GLU A 279 -20.83 -16.68 4.29
N TYR A 280 -19.68 -16.49 4.90
CA TYR A 280 -18.50 -15.96 4.26
C TYR A 280 -17.92 -16.95 3.23
N ALA A 281 -17.85 -18.23 3.61
CA ALA A 281 -17.41 -19.31 2.70
C ALA A 281 -18.30 -19.39 1.46
N ILE A 282 -19.64 -19.36 1.64
CA ILE A 282 -20.60 -19.41 0.53
C ILE A 282 -20.39 -18.23 -0.42
N ASN A 283 -20.29 -16.99 0.10
CA ASN A 283 -20.10 -15.80 -0.74
C ASN A 283 -18.85 -15.90 -1.62
N TYR A 284 -17.72 -16.36 -1.05
CA TYR A 284 -16.47 -16.48 -1.82
C TYR A 284 -16.41 -17.73 -2.69
N ALA A 285 -17.13 -18.81 -2.35
CA ALA A 285 -17.31 -19.97 -3.22
C ALA A 285 -18.10 -19.57 -4.48
N GLU A 286 -19.22 -18.88 -4.34
CA GLU A 286 -20.00 -18.37 -5.48
C GLU A 286 -19.17 -17.49 -6.40
N LYS A 287 -18.48 -16.49 -5.86
CA LYS A 287 -17.57 -15.61 -6.64
C LYS A 287 -16.44 -16.39 -7.33
N GLY A 288 -15.92 -17.40 -6.65
CA GLY A 288 -14.89 -18.27 -7.22
C GLY A 288 -15.43 -19.14 -8.36
N LEU A 289 -16.62 -19.71 -8.22
CA LEU A 289 -17.27 -20.53 -9.26
C LEU A 289 -17.67 -19.73 -10.51
N GLU A 290 -17.99 -18.44 -10.38
CA GLU A 290 -18.18 -17.55 -11.54
C GLU A 290 -16.93 -17.49 -12.42
N LYS A 291 -15.73 -17.51 -11.83
CA LYS A 291 -14.45 -17.46 -12.54
C LYS A 291 -13.89 -18.85 -12.89
N PHE A 292 -14.09 -19.82 -12.00
CA PHE A 292 -13.54 -21.16 -12.05
C PHE A 292 -14.65 -22.23 -11.92
N PRO A 293 -15.57 -22.35 -12.91
CA PRO A 293 -16.78 -23.19 -12.79
C PRO A 293 -16.48 -24.68 -12.68
N SER A 294 -15.25 -25.11 -12.98
CA SER A 294 -14.82 -26.51 -12.86
C SER A 294 -14.08 -26.85 -11.57
N SER A 295 -13.99 -25.92 -10.61
CA SER A 295 -13.31 -26.19 -9.35
C SER A 295 -14.18 -27.03 -8.42
N ASN A 296 -13.84 -28.29 -8.25
CA ASN A 296 -14.52 -29.21 -7.32
C ASN A 296 -14.37 -28.82 -5.84
N ARG A 297 -13.40 -27.95 -5.51
CA ARG A 297 -13.17 -27.50 -4.14
C ARG A 297 -14.03 -26.30 -3.74
N LEU A 298 -14.66 -25.66 -4.73
CA LEU A 298 -15.58 -24.55 -4.49
C LEU A 298 -17.05 -25.01 -4.53
N MET A 299 -17.33 -26.20 -5.05
CA MET A 299 -18.64 -26.84 -5.03
C MET A 299 -18.92 -27.46 -3.67
#